data_6e74f4a7b82ee205d36c14b105e6912d
#
_entry.id   6e74f4a7b82ee205d36c14b105e6912d
#
_cell.length_a   1.000
_cell.length_b   1.000
_cell.length_c   1.000
_cell.angle_alpha   90.00
_cell.angle_beta   90.00
_cell.angle_gamma   90.00
#
_symmetry.space_group_name_H-M   'P 1'
#
loop_
_entity.id
_entity.type
_entity.pdbx_description
1 polymer ?
#
loop_
_entity_poly.entity_id
_entity_poly.type
_entity_poly.pdbx_seq_one_letter_code
_entity_poly.pdbx_strand_id
1 'polypeptide(L)'
;VGSEMCIRDRHYGQSVFEGMKAYRTDDNRILLFRPDRNMARLNVSNERLCIPQIDEQFAVEAIKKLVSVDRDWVPSAPGTSLYIRPFIIGVDPVVGVHPAHHLMFIIICSPVGAYYPEGLNPVKIYVEDGYVRAVKGGMGFAKTAGNYAASLKAQDEAEKQNYTQVLWLDGVERKYIEEVGTMNVFFQIGDEVVTPALQGSILSGVTRMSAIDILKSWGLNVTERRLSIQEVADAAKEGKLKEAFGTGTAAVISPIGHLKWGDVIMEFNDGKIGPLSQRLYDTMTGIQWGKLPDTFGWTVAVD
;
A
#
# COMPACT_ATOMS: atom_id res chain seq x y z
N VAL A 1 -2.43 -2.85 36.87
CA VAL A 1 -1.40 -3.21 35.86
C VAL A 1 -1.83 -2.83 34.44
N GLY A 2 -3.10 -2.57 34.16
CA GLY A 2 -3.56 -2.20 32.82
C GLY A 2 -3.45 -0.72 32.47
N SER A 3 -3.33 0.17 33.45
CA SER A 3 -3.45 1.62 33.21
C SER A 3 -2.17 2.28 32.71
N GLU A 4 -1.01 1.80 33.12
CA GLU A 4 0.27 2.42 32.73
C GLU A 4 0.60 2.20 31.25
N MET A 5 0.24 1.06 30.68
CA MET A 5 0.42 0.80 29.24
C MET A 5 -0.55 1.56 28.34
N CYS A 6 -1.68 2.03 28.89
CA CYS A 6 -2.71 2.77 28.13
C CYS A 6 -2.54 4.31 28.19
N ILE A 7 -1.81 4.84 29.16
CA ILE A 7 -1.60 6.29 29.37
C ILE A 7 -0.42 6.82 28.55
N ARG A 8 0.35 5.93 27.93
CA ARG A 8 1.59 6.25 27.21
C ARG A 8 1.33 6.98 25.90
N ASP A 9 2.39 7.51 25.31
CA ASP A 9 2.49 8.32 24.09
C ASP A 9 1.69 7.84 22.88
N ARG A 10 1.05 6.69 22.93
CA ARG A 10 0.13 6.20 21.90
C ARG A 10 -0.98 7.20 21.58
N HIS A 11 -1.43 7.99 22.54
CA HIS A 11 -2.48 8.97 22.30
C HIS A 11 -2.02 10.18 21.48
N TYR A 12 -0.69 10.43 21.37
CA TYR A 12 -0.11 11.37 20.40
C TYR A 12 0.32 10.73 19.08
N GLY A 13 0.20 9.40 18.96
CA GLY A 13 0.40 8.68 17.71
C GLY A 13 1.83 8.57 17.23
N GLN A 14 2.85 8.64 18.10
CA GLN A 14 4.24 8.35 17.73
C GLN A 14 4.40 6.85 17.50
N SER A 15 3.97 6.42 16.33
CA SER A 15 4.03 5.03 15.88
C SER A 15 4.24 4.94 14.39
N VAL A 16 5.06 3.99 13.99
CA VAL A 16 5.31 3.64 12.59
C VAL A 16 5.10 2.15 12.41
N PHE A 17 4.73 1.72 11.21
CA PHE A 17 4.49 0.31 10.96
C PHE A 17 4.82 -0.05 9.52
N GLU A 18 5.01 -1.34 9.31
CA GLU A 18 5.15 -1.94 8.00
C GLU A 18 4.12 -3.05 7.76
N GLY A 19 4.02 -3.47 6.53
CA GLY A 19 3.17 -4.58 6.16
C GLY A 19 3.78 -5.31 4.99
N MET A 20 4.03 -6.60 5.18
CA MET A 20 4.51 -7.52 4.17
C MET A 20 3.85 -8.89 4.35
N LYS A 21 4.14 -9.81 3.47
CA LYS A 21 3.55 -11.14 3.50
C LYS A 21 4.62 -12.21 3.34
N ALA A 22 4.39 -13.37 3.97
CA ALA A 22 5.10 -14.61 3.67
C ALA A 22 4.18 -15.53 2.87
N TYR A 23 4.74 -16.14 1.85
CA TYR A 23 4.04 -16.97 0.87
C TYR A 23 4.61 -18.38 0.90
N ARG A 24 3.74 -19.39 0.98
CA ARG A 24 4.14 -20.79 0.86
C ARG A 24 4.09 -21.21 -0.60
N THR A 25 5.20 -21.68 -1.11
CA THR A 25 5.31 -22.19 -2.48
C THR A 25 4.78 -23.62 -2.59
N ASP A 26 4.53 -24.10 -3.80
CA ASP A 26 4.04 -25.47 -4.06
C ASP A 26 5.06 -26.54 -3.62
N ASP A 27 6.37 -26.21 -3.59
CA ASP A 27 7.45 -27.06 -3.08
C ASP A 27 7.75 -26.84 -1.58
N ASN A 28 6.81 -26.21 -0.85
CA ASN A 28 6.82 -25.99 0.59
C ASN A 28 7.94 -25.07 1.12
N ARG A 29 8.60 -24.28 0.27
CA ARG A 29 9.44 -23.17 0.72
C ARG A 29 8.56 -22.00 1.19
N ILE A 30 9.13 -21.12 2.01
CA ILE A 30 8.47 -19.88 2.42
C ILE A 30 9.28 -18.71 1.90
N LEU A 31 8.61 -17.82 1.18
CA LEU A 31 9.22 -16.64 0.55
C LEU A 31 8.66 -15.35 1.16
N LEU A 32 9.55 -14.40 1.43
CA LEU A 32 9.21 -12.99 1.67
C LEU A 32 9.42 -12.22 0.36
N PHE A 33 8.64 -11.17 0.15
CA PHE A 33 8.75 -10.34 -1.04
C PHE A 33 9.29 -8.94 -0.70
N ARG A 34 10.52 -8.62 -1.13
CA ARG A 34 11.24 -7.35 -0.95
C ARG A 34 11.26 -6.84 0.51
N PRO A 35 11.57 -7.68 1.51
CA PRO A 35 11.58 -7.26 2.91
C PRO A 35 12.60 -6.15 3.20
N ASP A 36 13.70 -6.10 2.45
CA ASP A 36 14.69 -5.02 2.46
C ASP A 36 14.05 -3.64 2.22
N ARG A 37 13.18 -3.53 1.22
CA ARG A 37 12.49 -2.28 0.90
C ARG A 37 11.49 -1.86 1.97
N ASN A 38 10.86 -2.81 2.63
CA ASN A 38 10.00 -2.51 3.77
C ASN A 38 10.82 -1.98 4.94
N MET A 39 11.97 -2.58 5.25
CA MET A 39 12.79 -2.11 6.38
C MET A 39 13.45 -0.76 6.09
N ALA A 40 13.93 -0.53 4.89
CA ALA A 40 14.39 0.80 4.47
C ALA A 40 13.29 1.87 4.61
N ARG A 41 12.05 1.57 4.20
CA ARG A 41 10.90 2.48 4.34
C ARG A 41 10.48 2.67 5.80
N LEU A 42 10.61 1.64 6.65
CA LEU A 42 10.41 1.79 8.09
C LEU A 42 11.36 2.86 8.67
N ASN A 43 12.63 2.84 8.25
CA ASN A 43 13.62 3.83 8.67
C ASN A 43 13.30 5.24 8.15
N VAL A 44 12.79 5.40 6.94
CA VAL A 44 12.26 6.69 6.44
C VAL A 44 11.12 7.19 7.33
N SER A 45 10.23 6.29 7.77
CA SER A 45 9.14 6.64 8.68
C SER A 45 9.63 6.96 10.09
N ASN A 46 10.66 6.23 10.58
CA ASN A 46 11.32 6.48 11.85
C ASN A 46 11.91 7.89 11.91
N GLU A 47 12.67 8.27 10.88
CA GLU A 47 13.26 9.60 10.79
C GLU A 47 12.19 10.71 10.91
N ARG A 48 11.08 10.57 10.18
CA ARG A 48 9.99 11.57 10.20
C ARG A 48 9.38 11.75 11.58
N LEU A 49 9.33 10.71 12.39
CA LEU A 49 8.72 10.72 13.73
C LEU A 49 9.73 10.78 14.87
N CYS A 50 10.97 11.14 14.61
CA CYS A 50 12.03 11.21 15.62
C CYS A 50 12.22 9.87 16.37
N ILE A 51 12.07 8.76 15.66
CA ILE A 51 12.35 7.41 16.14
C ILE A 51 13.76 7.04 15.65
N PRO A 52 14.64 6.46 16.49
CA PRO A 52 15.94 5.98 16.05
C PRO A 52 15.81 4.95 14.90
N GLN A 53 16.77 5.00 14.01
CA GLN A 53 16.84 4.00 12.93
C GLN A 53 17.23 2.64 13.50
N ILE A 54 16.67 1.58 12.91
CA ILE A 54 17.01 0.20 13.21
C ILE A 54 17.92 -0.37 12.13
N ASP A 55 18.74 -1.33 12.48
CA ASP A 55 19.51 -2.09 11.50
C ASP A 55 18.53 -2.90 10.61
N GLU A 56 18.53 -2.61 9.32
CA GLU A 56 17.59 -3.20 8.35
C GLU A 56 17.83 -4.70 8.20
N GLN A 57 19.08 -5.14 8.19
CA GLN A 57 19.41 -6.57 8.09
C GLN A 57 18.99 -7.31 9.34
N PHE A 58 19.26 -6.78 10.54
CA PHE A 58 18.77 -7.34 11.78
C PHE A 58 17.25 -7.49 11.78
N ALA A 59 16.51 -6.47 11.32
CA ALA A 59 15.06 -6.51 11.29
C ALA A 59 14.53 -7.56 10.30
N VAL A 60 15.15 -7.71 9.12
CA VAL A 60 14.82 -8.77 8.16
C VAL A 60 15.08 -10.16 8.75
N GLU A 61 16.22 -10.36 9.40
CA GLU A 61 16.55 -11.65 10.04
C GLU A 61 15.61 -11.97 11.23
N ALA A 62 15.20 -10.97 12.00
CA ALA A 62 14.19 -11.13 13.04
C ALA A 62 12.83 -11.59 12.47
N ILE A 63 12.40 -10.99 11.35
CA ILE A 63 11.19 -11.40 10.63
C ILE A 63 11.33 -12.84 10.13
N LYS A 64 12.43 -13.20 9.47
CA LYS A 64 12.70 -14.55 8.99
C LYS A 64 12.64 -15.55 10.15
N LYS A 65 13.29 -15.23 11.26
CA LYS A 65 13.30 -16.10 12.45
C LYS A 65 11.89 -16.31 13.01
N LEU A 66 11.09 -15.26 13.13
CA LEU A 66 9.71 -15.37 13.59
C LEU A 66 8.88 -16.26 12.66
N VAL A 67 8.93 -15.99 11.34
CA VAL A 67 8.20 -16.79 10.35
C VAL A 67 8.67 -18.23 10.30
N SER A 68 9.96 -18.49 10.52
CA SER A 68 10.51 -19.86 10.63
C SER A 68 9.96 -20.62 11.84
N VAL A 69 9.83 -19.95 13.00
CA VAL A 69 9.24 -20.54 14.22
C VAL A 69 7.75 -20.81 14.02
N ASP A 70 7.05 -19.86 13.42
CA ASP A 70 5.60 -19.93 13.14
C ASP A 70 5.29 -20.51 11.74
N ARG A 71 6.19 -21.32 11.21
CA ARG A 71 6.11 -21.87 9.85
C ARG A 71 4.76 -22.48 9.52
N ASP A 72 4.16 -23.20 10.44
CA ASP A 72 2.89 -23.90 10.23
C ASP A 72 1.70 -22.94 10.13
N TRP A 73 1.86 -21.69 10.56
CA TRP A 73 0.86 -20.64 10.39
C TRP A 73 0.86 -19.98 8.99
N VAL A 74 1.87 -20.26 8.15
CA VAL A 74 1.86 -19.81 6.74
C VAL A 74 0.92 -20.72 5.96
N PRO A 75 -0.24 -20.24 5.53
CA PRO A 75 -1.24 -21.11 4.90
C PRO A 75 -0.80 -21.54 3.49
N SER A 76 -1.35 -22.68 3.02
CA SER A 76 -1.04 -23.27 1.71
C SER A 76 -2.17 -23.14 0.69
N ALA A 77 -3.38 -22.73 1.11
CA ALA A 77 -4.49 -22.57 0.19
C ALA A 77 -4.21 -21.45 -0.84
N PRO A 78 -4.66 -21.60 -2.10
CA PRO A 78 -4.44 -20.60 -3.14
C PRO A 78 -4.91 -19.20 -2.71
N GLY A 79 -4.10 -18.17 -2.97
CA GLY A 79 -4.41 -16.79 -2.63
C GLY A 79 -4.24 -16.43 -1.15
N THR A 80 -3.88 -17.38 -0.28
CA THR A 80 -3.65 -17.14 1.14
C THR A 80 -2.20 -16.82 1.43
N SER A 81 -1.91 -16.18 2.57
CA SER A 81 -0.56 -15.82 2.98
C SER A 81 -0.51 -15.54 4.48
N LEU A 82 0.69 -15.47 5.05
CA LEU A 82 0.87 -14.95 6.41
C LEU A 82 1.19 -13.45 6.31
N TYR A 83 0.31 -12.61 6.85
CA TYR A 83 0.55 -11.17 6.94
C TYR A 83 1.48 -10.88 8.11
N ILE A 84 2.51 -10.10 7.86
CA ILE A 84 3.55 -9.73 8.84
C ILE A 84 3.46 -8.22 9.08
N ARG A 85 3.32 -7.82 10.33
CA ARG A 85 3.20 -6.44 10.78
C ARG A 85 4.32 -6.07 11.76
N PRO A 86 5.48 -5.62 11.27
CA PRO A 86 6.45 -4.92 12.10
C PRO A 86 5.94 -3.51 12.43
N PHE A 87 6.13 -3.06 13.66
CA PHE A 87 5.78 -1.72 14.06
C PHE A 87 6.60 -1.25 15.26
N ILE A 88 6.76 0.07 15.38
CA ILE A 88 7.43 0.71 16.51
C ILE A 88 6.47 1.68 17.17
N ILE A 89 6.43 1.68 18.49
CA ILE A 89 5.61 2.58 19.30
C ILE A 89 6.43 3.21 20.41
N GLY A 90 6.14 4.48 20.72
CA GLY A 90 6.60 5.14 21.94
C GLY A 90 5.94 4.51 23.16
N VAL A 91 6.69 4.33 24.26
CA VAL A 91 6.20 3.67 25.48
C VAL A 91 6.57 4.42 26.76
N ASP A 92 6.96 5.67 26.69
CA ASP A 92 7.22 6.49 27.87
C ASP A 92 5.95 6.70 28.71
N PRO A 93 6.00 6.64 30.04
CA PRO A 93 4.85 6.81 30.91
C PRO A 93 4.59 8.28 31.26
N VAL A 94 4.51 9.15 30.25
CA VAL A 94 4.35 10.60 30.39
C VAL A 94 3.21 11.14 29.54
N VAL A 95 2.77 12.35 29.83
CA VAL A 95 1.66 13.02 29.13
C VAL A 95 2.16 14.23 28.29
N GLY A 96 3.47 14.49 28.31
CA GLY A 96 4.08 15.59 27.55
C GLY A 96 4.27 15.27 26.07
N VAL A 97 4.19 16.27 25.20
CA VAL A 97 4.47 16.15 23.76
C VAL A 97 5.98 16.30 23.55
N HIS A 98 6.66 15.19 23.39
CA HIS A 98 8.09 15.12 23.04
C HIS A 98 8.38 13.77 22.35
N PRO A 99 9.50 13.64 21.62
CA PRO A 99 9.94 12.34 21.13
C PRO A 99 10.15 11.35 22.28
N ALA A 100 9.60 10.14 22.17
CA ALA A 100 9.75 9.13 23.21
C ALA A 100 11.20 8.69 23.38
N HIS A 101 11.62 8.50 24.64
CA HIS A 101 12.96 7.99 25.00
C HIS A 101 12.99 6.45 25.03
N HIS A 102 11.82 5.83 25.26
CA HIS A 102 11.67 4.39 25.26
C HIS A 102 10.73 3.99 24.14
N LEU A 103 11.20 3.09 23.31
CA LEU A 103 10.51 2.60 22.12
C LEU A 103 10.43 1.09 22.16
N MET A 104 9.38 0.54 21.60
CA MET A 104 9.20 -0.91 21.49
C MET A 104 9.03 -1.29 20.01
N PHE A 105 9.96 -2.10 19.49
CA PHE A 105 9.82 -2.76 18.19
C PHE A 105 9.11 -4.09 18.36
N ILE A 106 8.02 -4.30 17.62
CA ILE A 106 7.15 -5.46 17.74
C ILE A 106 6.89 -6.02 16.34
N ILE A 107 6.90 -7.33 16.20
CA ILE A 107 6.49 -8.01 14.97
C ILE A 107 5.33 -8.95 15.33
N ILE A 108 4.20 -8.80 14.67
CA ILE A 108 3.05 -9.72 14.80
C ILE A 108 2.72 -10.31 13.44
N CYS A 109 2.19 -11.55 13.45
CA CYS A 109 1.78 -12.27 12.26
C CYS A 109 0.30 -12.68 12.34
N SER A 110 -0.34 -12.77 11.19
CA SER A 110 -1.73 -13.25 11.08
C SER A 110 -1.92 -13.96 9.74
N PRO A 111 -2.43 -15.20 9.71
CA PRO A 111 -2.90 -15.80 8.47
C PRO A 111 -4.01 -14.95 7.85
N VAL A 112 -3.96 -14.76 6.54
CA VAL A 112 -4.96 -14.00 5.80
C VAL A 112 -5.41 -14.78 4.58
N GLY A 113 -6.71 -14.68 4.27
CA GLY A 113 -7.31 -15.23 3.06
C GLY A 113 -6.98 -14.42 1.82
N ALA A 114 -7.54 -14.85 0.70
CA ALA A 114 -7.53 -14.05 -0.51
C ALA A 114 -8.22 -12.71 -0.25
N TYR A 115 -7.60 -11.62 -0.66
CA TYR A 115 -8.18 -10.28 -0.48
C TYR A 115 -9.51 -10.13 -1.25
N TYR A 116 -9.58 -10.78 -2.41
CA TYR A 116 -10.79 -10.89 -3.21
C TYR A 116 -11.17 -12.38 -3.33
N PRO A 117 -12.04 -12.91 -2.44
CA PRO A 117 -12.44 -14.33 -2.47
C PRO A 117 -13.11 -14.74 -3.78
N GLU A 118 -13.78 -13.81 -4.44
CA GLU A 118 -14.52 -14.01 -5.71
C GLU A 118 -13.67 -13.68 -6.95
N GLY A 119 -12.35 -13.46 -6.78
CA GLY A 119 -11.43 -12.99 -7.82
C GLY A 119 -11.28 -11.49 -7.86
N LEU A 120 -10.50 -11.00 -8.83
CA LEU A 120 -10.22 -9.56 -9.01
C LEU A 120 -11.45 -8.85 -9.59
N ASN A 121 -12.34 -8.34 -8.73
CA ASN A 121 -13.47 -7.52 -9.19
C ASN A 121 -13.09 -6.04 -9.15
N PRO A 122 -13.37 -5.28 -10.22
CA PRO A 122 -13.13 -3.84 -10.23
C PRO A 122 -13.98 -3.12 -9.18
N VAL A 123 -13.34 -2.20 -8.45
CA VAL A 123 -13.96 -1.44 -7.36
C VAL A 123 -14.51 -0.10 -7.85
N LYS A 124 -15.47 0.44 -7.09
CA LYS A 124 -16.02 1.78 -7.29
C LYS A 124 -15.31 2.75 -6.37
N ILE A 125 -14.84 3.85 -6.93
CA ILE A 125 -14.02 4.86 -6.23
C ILE A 125 -14.72 6.21 -6.28
N TYR A 126 -14.76 6.89 -5.14
CA TYR A 126 -15.22 8.27 -4.99
C TYR A 126 -14.02 9.21 -4.93
N VAL A 127 -14.02 10.27 -5.73
CA VAL A 127 -12.97 11.30 -5.67
C VAL A 127 -13.27 12.24 -4.50
N GLU A 128 -12.38 12.26 -3.52
CA GLU A 128 -12.54 13.05 -2.30
C GLU A 128 -11.99 14.47 -2.51
N ASP A 129 -12.84 15.47 -2.42
CA ASP A 129 -12.50 16.89 -2.57
C ASP A 129 -12.74 17.72 -1.30
N GLY A 130 -13.40 17.15 -0.28
CA GLY A 130 -13.64 17.77 1.03
C GLY A 130 -12.52 17.57 2.02
N TYR A 131 -12.14 16.31 2.26
CA TYR A 131 -11.09 15.94 3.20
C TYR A 131 -9.73 15.80 2.52
N VAL A 132 -8.66 15.88 3.31
CA VAL A 132 -7.26 15.75 2.88
C VAL A 132 -6.61 14.60 3.62
N ARG A 133 -5.98 13.68 2.89
CA ARG A 133 -5.19 12.60 3.49
C ARG A 133 -3.85 13.09 4.01
N ALA A 134 -3.16 13.90 3.21
CA ALA A 134 -1.81 14.38 3.48
C ALA A 134 -1.51 15.68 2.73
N VAL A 135 -0.46 16.37 3.17
CA VAL A 135 0.08 17.54 2.49
C VAL A 135 1.61 17.44 2.39
N LYS A 136 2.20 18.13 1.43
CA LYS A 136 3.65 18.27 1.33
C LYS A 136 4.19 18.91 2.61
N GLY A 137 5.26 18.34 3.19
CA GLY A 137 5.80 18.74 4.50
C GLY A 137 5.10 18.10 5.69
N GLY A 138 3.97 17.43 5.47
CA GLY A 138 3.28 16.59 6.47
C GLY A 138 3.93 15.21 6.64
N MET A 139 3.11 14.21 6.95
CA MET A 139 3.56 12.84 7.22
C MET A 139 3.19 11.85 6.11
N GLY A 140 2.61 12.28 4.98
CA GLY A 140 2.03 11.41 3.97
C GLY A 140 2.99 10.38 3.38
N PHE A 141 4.28 10.71 3.31
CA PHE A 141 5.34 9.83 2.81
C PHE A 141 5.82 8.80 3.85
N ALA A 142 5.49 8.99 5.13
CA ALA A 142 5.81 8.09 6.22
C ALA A 142 4.64 7.13 6.51
N LYS A 143 4.95 5.87 6.86
CA LYS A 143 3.94 4.88 7.19
C LYS A 143 3.64 4.93 8.70
N THR A 144 2.80 5.89 9.07
CA THR A 144 2.46 6.22 10.47
C THR A 144 0.96 6.18 10.72
N ALA A 145 0.54 5.85 11.93
CA ALA A 145 -0.86 5.70 12.33
C ALA A 145 -1.73 6.94 12.03
N GLY A 146 -1.19 8.15 12.17
CA GLY A 146 -1.93 9.39 11.94
C GLY A 146 -2.49 9.53 10.53
N ASN A 147 -1.76 9.08 9.50
CA ASN A 147 -2.26 9.11 8.13
C ASN A 147 -3.49 8.22 7.92
N TYR A 148 -3.54 7.09 8.62
CA TYR A 148 -4.66 6.14 8.53
C TYR A 148 -5.87 6.65 9.32
N ALA A 149 -5.66 7.20 10.51
CA ALA A 149 -6.72 7.83 11.28
C ALA A 149 -7.38 8.99 10.50
N ALA A 150 -6.60 9.81 9.81
CA ALA A 150 -7.10 10.92 8.99
C ALA A 150 -7.99 10.46 7.82
N SER A 151 -7.83 9.22 7.34
CA SER A 151 -8.61 8.70 6.19
C SER A 151 -9.99 8.14 6.56
N LEU A 152 -10.25 7.86 7.85
CA LEU A 152 -11.43 7.10 8.28
C LEU A 152 -12.74 7.80 7.94
N LYS A 153 -12.85 9.11 8.13
CA LYS A 153 -14.09 9.84 7.91
C LYS A 153 -14.52 9.85 6.44
N ALA A 154 -13.60 10.15 5.54
CA ALA A 154 -13.88 10.15 4.11
C ALA A 154 -14.23 8.73 3.62
N GLN A 155 -13.55 7.72 4.14
CA GLN A 155 -13.84 6.33 3.82
C GLN A 155 -15.26 5.92 4.26
N ASP A 156 -15.65 6.23 5.50
CA ASP A 156 -17.00 5.97 6.03
C ASP A 156 -18.09 6.67 5.19
N GLU A 157 -17.85 7.90 4.76
CA GLU A 157 -18.78 8.65 3.91
C GLU A 157 -18.90 8.08 2.48
N ALA A 158 -17.80 7.60 1.92
CA ALA A 158 -17.81 6.93 0.62
C ALA A 158 -18.55 5.58 0.68
N GLU A 159 -18.32 4.79 1.72
CA GLU A 159 -19.00 3.50 1.94
C GLU A 159 -20.51 3.65 2.04
N LYS A 160 -21.00 4.69 2.74
CA LYS A 160 -22.45 5.02 2.83
C LYS A 160 -23.07 5.35 1.48
N GLN A 161 -22.25 5.74 0.50
CA GLN A 161 -22.65 6.01 -0.88
C GLN A 161 -22.40 4.82 -1.82
N ASN A 162 -22.05 3.63 -1.27
CA ASN A 162 -21.71 2.41 -2.01
C ASN A 162 -20.43 2.54 -2.87
N TYR A 163 -19.46 3.34 -2.44
CA TYR A 163 -18.10 3.37 -2.98
C TYR A 163 -17.17 2.57 -2.07
N THR A 164 -16.28 1.80 -2.69
CA THR A 164 -15.37 0.90 -1.95
C THR A 164 -14.28 1.68 -1.25
N GLN A 165 -13.79 2.75 -1.90
CA GLN A 165 -12.70 3.59 -1.37
C GLN A 165 -12.77 4.99 -1.99
N VAL A 166 -11.90 5.89 -1.52
CA VAL A 166 -11.75 7.25 -2.02
C VAL A 166 -10.46 7.40 -2.84
N LEU A 167 -10.50 8.26 -3.88
CA LEU A 167 -9.33 8.78 -4.55
C LEU A 167 -8.96 10.11 -3.92
N TRP A 168 -7.74 10.21 -3.41
CA TRP A 168 -7.26 11.41 -2.74
C TRP A 168 -6.66 12.39 -3.72
N LEU A 169 -7.03 13.66 -3.56
CA LEU A 169 -6.40 14.77 -4.24
C LEU A 169 -5.38 15.46 -3.33
N ASP A 170 -4.45 16.20 -3.92
CA ASP A 170 -3.45 16.97 -3.19
C ASP A 170 -4.11 17.99 -2.25
N GLY A 171 -3.50 18.19 -1.09
CA GLY A 171 -4.09 19.00 -0.03
C GLY A 171 -4.05 20.51 -0.24
N VAL A 172 -3.45 21.01 -1.32
CA VAL A 172 -3.28 22.45 -1.60
C VAL A 172 -4.20 22.91 -2.71
N GLU A 173 -4.07 22.32 -3.89
CA GLU A 173 -4.81 22.71 -5.09
C GLU A 173 -6.10 21.93 -5.27
N ARG A 174 -6.26 20.78 -4.58
CA ARG A 174 -7.38 19.84 -4.73
C ARG A 174 -7.59 19.42 -6.20
N LYS A 175 -6.51 19.28 -6.91
CA LYS A 175 -6.48 19.09 -8.35
C LYS A 175 -5.72 17.84 -8.78
N TYR A 176 -4.64 17.52 -8.08
CA TYR A 176 -3.72 16.45 -8.48
C TYR A 176 -3.98 15.20 -7.68
N ILE A 177 -4.06 14.09 -8.37
CA ILE A 177 -4.26 12.76 -7.79
C ILE A 177 -3.02 12.36 -7.00
N GLU A 178 -3.23 11.77 -5.82
CA GLU A 178 -2.16 11.26 -4.97
C GLU A 178 -2.26 9.75 -4.77
N GLU A 179 -3.28 9.27 -4.09
CA GLU A 179 -3.47 7.86 -3.72
C GLU A 179 -4.94 7.45 -3.83
N VAL A 180 -5.19 6.13 -3.86
CA VAL A 180 -6.54 5.57 -3.76
C VAL A 180 -6.67 4.74 -2.47
N GLY A 181 -7.55 5.18 -1.57
CA GLY A 181 -7.67 4.57 -0.24
C GLY A 181 -6.33 4.59 0.51
N THR A 182 -5.78 3.42 0.75
CA THR A 182 -4.46 3.19 1.37
C THR A 182 -3.43 2.63 0.37
N MET A 183 -3.64 2.84 -0.92
CA MET A 183 -2.84 2.29 -2.02
C MET A 183 -2.33 3.40 -2.93
N ASN A 184 -1.20 3.17 -3.59
CA ASN A 184 -0.81 3.97 -4.76
C ASN A 184 -1.74 3.66 -5.93
N VAL A 185 -1.82 4.56 -6.92
CA VAL A 185 -2.72 4.42 -8.06
C VAL A 185 -1.99 4.59 -9.38
N PHE A 186 -2.46 3.88 -10.39
CA PHE A 186 -2.00 3.93 -11.78
C PHE A 186 -3.18 4.15 -12.71
N PHE A 187 -2.92 4.83 -13.82
CA PHE A 187 -3.87 5.05 -14.90
C PHE A 187 -3.22 4.72 -16.24
N GLN A 188 -3.87 3.95 -17.08
CA GLN A 188 -3.48 3.77 -18.47
C GLN A 188 -4.28 4.75 -19.35
N ILE A 189 -3.59 5.76 -19.87
CA ILE A 189 -4.17 6.81 -20.74
C ILE A 189 -3.50 6.71 -22.10
N GLY A 190 -4.23 6.29 -23.12
CA GLY A 190 -3.65 5.97 -24.41
C GLY A 190 -2.57 4.90 -24.29
N ASP A 191 -1.33 5.24 -24.65
CA ASP A 191 -0.17 4.35 -24.59
C ASP A 191 0.74 4.63 -23.38
N GLU A 192 0.38 5.59 -22.53
CA GLU A 192 1.07 5.92 -21.29
C GLU A 192 0.44 5.20 -20.09
N VAL A 193 1.27 4.61 -19.23
CA VAL A 193 0.89 4.18 -17.89
C VAL A 193 1.44 5.19 -16.91
N VAL A 194 0.58 6.00 -16.31
CA VAL A 194 0.98 7.07 -15.41
C VAL A 194 0.66 6.76 -13.96
N THR A 195 1.58 7.07 -13.05
CA THR A 195 1.36 7.06 -11.61
C THR A 195 1.82 8.39 -11.02
N PRO A 196 1.12 8.92 -9.99
CA PRO A 196 1.54 10.15 -9.35
C PRO A 196 2.99 10.10 -8.86
N ALA A 197 3.75 11.17 -9.16
CA ALA A 197 5.13 11.33 -8.71
C ALA A 197 5.21 11.52 -7.20
N LEU A 198 6.22 10.94 -6.57
CA LEU A 198 6.46 11.08 -5.13
C LEU A 198 6.98 12.49 -4.81
N GLN A 199 6.13 13.35 -4.24
CA GLN A 199 6.42 14.74 -3.93
C GLN A 199 6.38 15.09 -2.44
N GLY A 200 6.45 14.08 -1.56
CA GLY A 200 6.50 14.26 -0.10
C GLY A 200 5.15 14.13 0.61
N SER A 201 4.07 13.82 -0.09
CA SER A 201 2.75 13.49 0.49
C SER A 201 2.31 12.06 0.20
N ILE A 202 2.93 11.39 -0.76
CA ILE A 202 2.59 10.05 -1.24
C ILE A 202 3.57 9.03 -0.65
N LEU A 203 3.06 7.89 -0.18
CA LEU A 203 3.88 6.79 0.31
C LEU A 203 4.59 6.09 -0.85
N SER A 204 5.91 5.88 -0.72
CA SER A 204 6.68 5.07 -1.66
C SER A 204 6.34 3.58 -1.50
N GLY A 205 5.33 3.12 -2.22
CA GLY A 205 4.83 1.74 -2.13
C GLY A 205 5.81 0.71 -2.68
N VAL A 206 6.08 -0.37 -1.93
CA VAL A 206 6.92 -1.47 -2.43
C VAL A 206 6.24 -2.14 -3.64
N THR A 207 4.93 -2.35 -3.57
CA THR A 207 4.15 -2.86 -4.71
C THR A 207 4.16 -1.89 -5.89
N ARG A 208 4.08 -0.57 -5.64
CA ARG A 208 4.21 0.46 -6.69
C ARG A 208 5.54 0.37 -7.42
N MET A 209 6.66 0.31 -6.70
CA MET A 209 8.00 0.16 -7.29
C MET A 209 8.07 -1.10 -8.15
N SER A 210 7.60 -2.22 -7.63
CA SER A 210 7.58 -3.49 -8.35
C SER A 210 6.71 -3.45 -9.60
N ALA A 211 5.54 -2.79 -9.53
CA ALA A 211 4.66 -2.59 -10.69
C ALA A 211 5.37 -1.77 -11.79
N ILE A 212 6.05 -0.67 -11.43
CA ILE A 212 6.82 0.14 -12.38
C ILE A 212 7.89 -0.70 -13.08
N ASP A 213 8.66 -1.49 -12.31
CA ASP A 213 9.73 -2.31 -12.85
C ASP A 213 9.18 -3.39 -13.81
N ILE A 214 8.09 -4.08 -13.44
CA ILE A 214 7.43 -5.07 -14.31
C ILE A 214 6.91 -4.42 -15.59
N LEU A 215 6.16 -3.33 -15.47
CA LEU A 215 5.57 -2.64 -16.63
C LEU A 215 6.65 -2.14 -17.60
N LYS A 216 7.75 -1.59 -17.08
CA LYS A 216 8.92 -1.19 -17.87
C LYS A 216 9.59 -2.38 -18.54
N SER A 217 9.69 -3.53 -17.86
CA SER A 217 10.27 -4.76 -18.45
C SER A 217 9.44 -5.29 -19.63
N TRP A 218 8.16 -4.94 -19.70
CA TRP A 218 7.31 -5.25 -20.86
C TRP A 218 7.39 -4.22 -21.98
N GLY A 219 8.25 -3.20 -21.85
CA GLY A 219 8.43 -2.15 -22.85
C GLY A 219 7.33 -1.09 -22.85
N LEU A 220 6.51 -1.00 -21.79
CA LEU A 220 5.47 0.01 -21.68
C LEU A 220 6.06 1.38 -21.31
N ASN A 221 5.42 2.44 -21.81
CA ASN A 221 5.75 3.81 -21.45
C ASN A 221 5.18 4.13 -20.06
N VAL A 222 6.01 3.97 -19.02
CA VAL A 222 5.62 4.23 -17.62
C VAL A 222 6.20 5.54 -17.17
N THR A 223 5.33 6.47 -16.75
CA THR A 223 5.74 7.80 -16.27
C THR A 223 5.32 8.05 -14.83
N GLU A 224 6.18 8.75 -14.11
CA GLU A 224 5.96 9.23 -12.77
C GLU A 224 5.84 10.75 -12.83
N ARG A 225 4.60 11.28 -12.86
CA ARG A 225 4.35 12.71 -13.01
C ARG A 225 3.13 13.16 -12.21
N ARG A 226 2.93 14.46 -12.09
CA ARG A 226 1.65 15.00 -11.61
C ARG A 226 0.56 14.64 -12.63
N LEU A 227 -0.60 14.21 -12.13
CA LEU A 227 -1.76 13.87 -12.91
C LEU A 227 -2.97 14.56 -12.29
N SER A 228 -3.65 15.43 -13.05
CA SER A 228 -4.85 16.09 -12.54
C SER A 228 -6.08 15.20 -12.71
N ILE A 229 -7.05 15.34 -11.82
CA ILE A 229 -8.35 14.66 -11.95
C ILE A 229 -9.08 15.10 -13.22
N GLN A 230 -8.91 16.36 -13.63
CA GLN A 230 -9.47 16.88 -14.88
C GLN A 230 -8.89 16.15 -16.10
N GLU A 231 -7.57 15.92 -16.14
CA GLU A 231 -6.92 15.16 -17.22
C GLU A 231 -7.48 13.73 -17.32
N VAL A 232 -7.73 13.08 -16.18
CA VAL A 232 -8.36 11.74 -16.16
C VAL A 232 -9.80 11.79 -16.69
N ALA A 233 -10.57 12.81 -16.28
CA ALA A 233 -11.94 13.00 -16.75
C ALA A 233 -12.00 13.27 -18.27
N ASP A 234 -11.09 14.10 -18.78
CA ASP A 234 -10.99 14.40 -20.21
C ASP A 234 -10.59 13.15 -21.00
N ALA A 235 -9.61 12.40 -20.50
CA ALA A 235 -9.19 11.13 -21.11
C ALA A 235 -10.31 10.09 -21.13
N ALA A 236 -11.12 10.02 -20.08
CA ALA A 236 -12.29 9.14 -20.04
C ALA A 236 -13.34 9.56 -21.08
N LYS A 237 -13.64 10.86 -21.17
CA LYS A 237 -14.57 11.41 -22.16
C LYS A 237 -14.12 11.19 -23.61
N GLU A 238 -12.81 11.21 -23.85
CA GLU A 238 -12.20 10.97 -25.16
C GLU A 238 -12.03 9.47 -25.49
N GLY A 239 -12.39 8.57 -24.56
CA GLY A 239 -12.18 7.11 -24.71
C GLY A 239 -10.70 6.70 -24.65
N LYS A 240 -9.82 7.55 -24.12
CA LYS A 240 -8.38 7.30 -23.96
C LYS A 240 -8.03 6.65 -22.63
N LEU A 241 -8.86 6.78 -21.58
CA LEU A 241 -8.67 6.12 -20.30
C LEU A 241 -9.02 4.64 -20.46
N LYS A 242 -7.99 3.79 -20.51
CA LYS A 242 -8.13 2.34 -20.76
C LYS A 242 -8.34 1.56 -19.48
N GLU A 243 -7.47 1.79 -18.49
CA GLU A 243 -7.50 1.10 -17.19
C GLU A 243 -7.07 2.03 -16.06
N ALA A 244 -7.53 1.72 -14.85
CA ALA A 244 -6.98 2.28 -13.62
C ALA A 244 -6.94 1.18 -12.55
N PHE A 245 -5.91 1.24 -11.68
CA PHE A 245 -5.78 0.27 -10.58
C PHE A 245 -4.96 0.83 -9.42
N GLY A 246 -5.33 0.40 -8.21
CA GLY A 246 -4.54 0.60 -7.00
C GLY A 246 -3.48 -0.48 -6.83
N THR A 247 -2.38 -0.16 -6.12
CA THR A 247 -1.32 -1.11 -5.77
C THR A 247 -1.00 -1.07 -4.29
N GLY A 248 -0.98 -2.22 -3.63
CA GLY A 248 -0.68 -2.33 -2.19
C GLY A 248 -0.41 -3.76 -1.74
N THR A 249 0.14 -3.94 -0.56
CA THR A 249 0.51 -5.27 -0.04
C THR A 249 -0.69 -6.20 0.12
N ALA A 250 -1.85 -5.68 0.54
CA ALA A 250 -3.02 -6.51 0.81
C ALA A 250 -3.65 -7.04 -0.48
N ALA A 251 -4.02 -6.16 -1.40
CA ALA A 251 -4.71 -6.51 -2.65
C ALA A 251 -3.75 -6.87 -3.79
N VAL A 252 -2.46 -6.54 -3.69
CA VAL A 252 -1.46 -6.55 -4.75
C VAL A 252 -1.85 -5.57 -5.86
N ILE A 253 -2.84 -5.88 -6.67
CA ILE A 253 -3.48 -5.00 -7.66
C ILE A 253 -4.97 -4.93 -7.34
N SER A 254 -5.55 -3.74 -7.33
CA SER A 254 -6.97 -3.48 -7.15
C SER A 254 -7.52 -2.74 -8.36
N PRO A 255 -8.14 -3.43 -9.34
CA PRO A 255 -8.70 -2.79 -10.52
C PRO A 255 -9.80 -1.80 -10.16
N ILE A 256 -9.86 -0.68 -10.86
CA ILE A 256 -10.90 0.35 -10.70
C ILE A 256 -11.76 0.31 -11.98
N GLY A 257 -13.06 0.09 -11.81
CA GLY A 257 -14.02 0.06 -12.93
C GLY A 257 -14.92 1.28 -12.99
N HIS A 258 -15.01 2.04 -11.88
CA HIS A 258 -15.87 3.19 -11.76
C HIS A 258 -15.21 4.27 -10.89
N LEU A 259 -15.18 5.49 -11.38
CA LEU A 259 -14.67 6.65 -10.66
C LEU A 259 -15.71 7.77 -10.73
N LYS A 260 -16.10 8.34 -9.58
CA LYS A 260 -17.03 9.48 -9.49
C LYS A 260 -16.32 10.72 -8.97
N TRP A 261 -16.42 11.81 -9.70
CA TRP A 261 -15.91 13.13 -9.31
C TRP A 261 -17.01 14.18 -9.43
N GLY A 262 -17.54 14.64 -8.31
CA GLY A 262 -18.74 15.47 -8.31
C GLY A 262 -19.90 14.77 -9.05
N ASP A 263 -20.39 15.39 -10.10
CA ASP A 263 -21.43 14.82 -10.98
C ASP A 263 -20.86 14.03 -12.18
N VAL A 264 -19.53 14.01 -12.33
CA VAL A 264 -18.87 13.30 -13.43
C VAL A 264 -18.65 11.84 -13.05
N ILE A 265 -19.20 10.94 -13.85
CA ILE A 265 -19.01 9.49 -13.71
C ILE A 265 -18.11 9.02 -14.86
N MET A 266 -17.06 8.31 -14.50
CA MET A 266 -16.11 7.70 -15.44
C MET A 266 -16.17 6.17 -15.24
N GLU A 267 -16.63 5.47 -16.24
CA GLU A 267 -16.62 4.00 -16.31
C GLU A 267 -15.70 3.59 -17.46
N PHE A 268 -14.96 2.52 -17.23
CA PHE A 268 -14.04 1.98 -18.20
C PHE A 268 -13.99 0.45 -18.09
N ASN A 269 -13.63 -0.20 -19.22
CA ASN A 269 -13.66 -1.68 -19.38
C ASN A 269 -15.02 -2.33 -19.08
N ASP A 270 -16.15 -1.63 -19.32
CA ASP A 270 -17.51 -2.11 -19.00
C ASP A 270 -17.61 -2.64 -17.53
N GLY A 271 -16.92 -2.00 -16.61
CA GLY A 271 -16.83 -2.43 -15.21
C GLY A 271 -16.09 -3.76 -15.00
N LYS A 272 -15.35 -4.26 -15.99
CA LYS A 272 -14.57 -5.49 -15.92
C LYS A 272 -13.09 -5.20 -15.67
N ILE A 273 -12.36 -6.21 -15.21
CA ILE A 273 -10.91 -6.11 -15.09
C ILE A 273 -10.27 -5.93 -16.47
N GLY A 274 -9.33 -4.99 -16.56
CA GLY A 274 -8.57 -4.78 -17.78
C GLY A 274 -7.41 -5.77 -17.95
N PRO A 275 -6.98 -6.02 -19.18
CA PRO A 275 -5.92 -6.99 -19.48
C PRO A 275 -4.58 -6.60 -18.86
N LEU A 276 -4.27 -5.32 -18.71
CA LEU A 276 -3.04 -4.86 -18.08
C LEU A 276 -3.04 -5.17 -16.58
N SER A 277 -4.11 -4.84 -15.88
CA SER A 277 -4.29 -5.10 -14.44
C SER A 277 -4.23 -6.59 -14.15
N GLN A 278 -4.89 -7.41 -14.97
CA GLN A 278 -4.87 -8.86 -14.82
C GLN A 278 -3.46 -9.42 -15.02
N ARG A 279 -2.79 -9.07 -16.12
CA ARG A 279 -1.44 -9.54 -16.40
C ARG A 279 -0.45 -9.12 -15.30
N LEU A 280 -0.56 -7.89 -14.80
CA LEU A 280 0.31 -7.40 -13.74
C LEU A 280 0.07 -8.16 -12.42
N TYR A 281 -1.19 -8.41 -12.06
CA TYR A 281 -1.55 -9.22 -10.91
C TYR A 281 -0.99 -10.64 -11.01
N ASP A 282 -1.22 -11.32 -12.12
CA ASP A 282 -0.75 -12.70 -12.33
C ASP A 282 0.78 -12.80 -12.29
N THR A 283 1.46 -11.81 -12.87
CA THR A 283 2.94 -11.78 -12.85
C THR A 283 3.46 -11.55 -11.45
N MET A 284 2.95 -10.54 -10.75
CA MET A 284 3.44 -10.20 -9.41
C MET A 284 3.14 -11.30 -8.40
N THR A 285 1.92 -11.83 -8.40
CA THR A 285 1.55 -12.95 -7.53
C THR A 285 2.31 -14.22 -7.92
N GLY A 286 2.50 -14.49 -9.20
CA GLY A 286 3.32 -15.60 -9.68
C GLY A 286 4.74 -15.58 -9.13
N ILE A 287 5.39 -14.40 -9.07
CA ILE A 287 6.70 -14.23 -8.44
C ILE A 287 6.60 -14.44 -6.92
N GLN A 288 5.62 -13.84 -6.26
CA GLN A 288 5.43 -13.91 -4.80
C GLN A 288 5.25 -15.35 -4.31
N TRP A 289 4.47 -16.17 -5.01
CA TRP A 289 4.26 -17.59 -4.68
C TRP A 289 5.29 -18.54 -5.31
N GLY A 290 6.34 -18.02 -5.98
CA GLY A 290 7.37 -18.82 -6.61
C GLY A 290 6.89 -19.66 -7.80
N LYS A 291 5.73 -19.31 -8.39
CA LYS A 291 5.15 -19.95 -9.59
C LYS A 291 5.79 -19.44 -10.88
N LEU A 292 6.31 -18.22 -10.85
CA LEU A 292 7.09 -17.61 -11.91
C LEU A 292 8.52 -17.37 -11.44
N PRO A 293 9.52 -17.41 -12.35
CA PRO A 293 10.90 -17.07 -12.03
C PRO A 293 11.00 -15.64 -11.50
N ASP A 294 11.73 -15.45 -10.43
CA ASP A 294 12.07 -14.13 -9.92
C ASP A 294 13.30 -13.58 -10.66
N THR A 295 13.06 -12.95 -11.80
CA THR A 295 14.11 -12.35 -12.64
C THR A 295 14.63 -11.02 -12.06
N PHE A 296 14.00 -10.51 -11.01
CA PHE A 296 14.35 -9.25 -10.39
C PHE A 296 15.11 -9.41 -9.07
N GLY A 297 15.16 -10.63 -8.51
CA GLY A 297 15.81 -10.91 -7.22
C GLY A 297 15.05 -10.31 -6.03
N TRP A 298 13.71 -10.33 -6.05
CA TRP A 298 12.86 -9.73 -5.02
C TRP A 298 12.46 -10.68 -3.90
N THR A 299 12.51 -11.97 -4.15
CA THR A 299 12.11 -12.96 -3.18
C THR A 299 13.27 -13.37 -2.27
N VAL A 300 12.99 -13.50 -0.99
CA VAL A 300 13.95 -13.92 0.04
C VAL A 300 13.40 -15.16 0.73
N ALA A 301 14.14 -16.25 0.70
CA ALA A 301 13.78 -17.46 1.43
C ALA A 301 13.90 -17.24 2.95
N VAL A 302 12.95 -17.82 3.69
CA VAL A 302 12.94 -17.76 5.16
C VAL A 302 13.95 -18.74 5.76
N ASP A 303 14.23 -19.84 5.09
CA ASP A 303 15.12 -20.93 5.53
C ASP A 303 16.57 -20.68 5.17
#